data_ac4cc37e5ed0a7cbce976712009bd973
#
_entry.id   ac4cc37e5ed0a7cbce976712009bd973
#
_cell.length_a   1.000
_cell.length_b   1.000
_cell.length_c   1.000
_cell.angle_alpha   90.00
_cell.angle_beta   90.00
_cell.angle_gamma   90.00
#
_symmetry.space_group_name_H-M   'P 1'
#
loop_
_entity.id
_entity.type
_entity.pdbx_description
1 polymer ?
#
loop_
_entity_poly.entity_id
_entity_poly.type
_entity_poly.pdbx_seq_one_letter_code
_entity_poly.pdbx_strand_id
1 'polypeptide(L)'
;MLGSAGARGEIYQAQDESLHTVFTALSVPMGLPIVVSGEVARIRISEVIDLAMPLHALETLALQYGLIWYSDGQALYLYNASEAKRSAVVLRHISVERFRGLMRRWGLDETRYPLRVSGARTFDVSGPPHYVDHVLRLAQLMDRERAELQVGKQAFAVVQVLNTHVADRGYAMGDEKVTVPGIASTIETLLGSEQKGPLADKNLVVIAYPDTNSLLIKGKPAQLGFIERLVAELDTPKRSIEVSLWMVDVDRNELKKLGFDWDKDGKAQATRILEPMDDNRVMAQIATLERRRRARVMTLPVILTQENVPAVFQDNHTFYLPAPGADHADWKPVQYGSQVSVLPRFAEANQIEMLLHVEDGRQLSQAGRRGKPTAVGRVSASSVVRVAQGKRLWLGAFSREAHEPGRSTAPAGPAKVRLFVIQARAAGSELKALATGVGAPPLSAAQYERVQRAFVRPGRDSSP
;
A
#
# COMPACT_ATOMS: atom_id res chain seq x y z
N MET A 1 -4.36 70.31 -18.88
CA MET A 1 -3.15 69.72 -18.29
C MET A 1 -3.62 68.86 -17.12
N LEU A 2 -3.78 67.58 -17.37
CA LEU A 2 -4.14 66.59 -16.33
C LEU A 2 -2.83 65.95 -15.84
N GLY A 3 -2.46 66.34 -14.62
CA GLY A 3 -1.29 65.78 -13.95
C GLY A 3 -1.55 64.33 -13.55
N SER A 4 -0.72 63.41 -14.03
CA SER A 4 -0.67 62.03 -13.55
C SER A 4 -0.19 62.02 -12.10
N ALA A 5 -1.05 61.71 -11.16
CA ALA A 5 -0.66 61.35 -9.80
C ALA A 5 0.08 60.03 -9.87
N GLY A 6 1.41 60.07 -9.86
CA GLY A 6 2.27 58.92 -9.67
C GLY A 6 2.00 58.32 -8.29
N ALA A 7 1.72 57.03 -8.22
CA ALA A 7 1.67 56.27 -6.98
C ALA A 7 3.02 56.37 -6.26
N ARG A 8 3.13 57.26 -5.26
CA ARG A 8 4.23 57.26 -4.32
C ARG A 8 4.01 56.03 -3.43
N GLY A 9 4.96 55.10 -3.44
CA GLY A 9 4.98 53.98 -2.52
C GLY A 9 4.88 54.55 -1.09
N GLU A 10 3.78 54.24 -0.40
CA GLU A 10 3.60 54.66 0.99
C GLU A 10 4.56 53.84 1.88
N ILE A 11 5.58 54.51 2.36
CA ILE A 11 6.52 53.93 3.34
C ILE A 11 5.97 54.24 4.73
N TYR A 12 5.75 53.19 5.53
CA TYR A 12 5.33 53.30 6.92
C TYR A 12 6.54 53.16 7.85
N GLN A 13 6.80 54.14 8.70
CA GLN A 13 7.89 54.11 9.69
C GLN A 13 7.30 53.82 11.07
N ALA A 14 7.44 52.60 11.52
CA ALA A 14 7.09 52.24 12.90
C ALA A 14 8.22 52.68 13.87
N GLN A 15 7.89 53.37 14.94
CA GLN A 15 8.82 53.76 16.01
C GLN A 15 8.27 53.32 17.35
N ASP A 16 8.78 52.19 17.85
CA ASP A 16 8.31 51.53 19.08
C ASP A 16 6.78 51.33 19.07
N GLU A 17 6.25 50.92 17.93
CA GLU A 17 4.82 50.67 17.77
C GLU A 17 4.45 49.19 17.93
N SER A 18 3.21 48.94 18.33
CA SER A 18 2.70 47.56 18.43
C SER A 18 2.47 46.97 17.06
N LEU A 19 2.70 45.66 16.88
CA LEU A 19 2.35 44.97 15.63
C LEU A 19 0.85 45.11 15.31
N HIS A 20 -0.01 45.28 16.30
CA HIS A 20 -1.43 45.58 16.07
C HIS A 20 -1.62 46.89 15.26
N THR A 21 -0.92 47.97 15.63
CA THR A 21 -0.99 49.25 14.93
C THR A 21 -0.48 49.12 13.48
N VAL A 22 0.66 48.44 13.34
CA VAL A 22 1.29 48.19 12.04
C VAL A 22 0.40 47.37 11.10
N PHE A 23 -0.17 46.28 11.58
CA PHE A 23 -1.09 45.46 10.78
C PHE A 23 -2.43 46.16 10.52
N THR A 24 -2.86 47.05 11.41
CA THR A 24 -4.02 47.91 11.13
C THR A 24 -3.73 48.87 9.96
N ALA A 25 -2.54 49.46 9.91
CA ALA A 25 -2.12 50.28 8.77
C ALA A 25 -2.01 49.44 7.48
N LEU A 26 -1.50 48.22 7.57
CA LEU A 26 -1.34 47.31 6.43
C LEU A 26 -2.71 46.79 5.91
N SER A 27 -3.73 46.78 6.74
CA SER A 27 -5.08 46.31 6.36
C SER A 27 -5.74 47.21 5.29
N VAL A 28 -5.37 48.48 5.26
CA VAL A 28 -5.95 49.46 4.32
C VAL A 28 -5.53 49.14 2.87
N PRO A 29 -4.22 49.04 2.54
CA PRO A 29 -3.81 48.70 1.18
C PRO A 29 -4.13 47.25 0.78
N MET A 30 -4.31 46.32 1.76
CA MET A 30 -4.75 44.95 1.48
C MET A 30 -6.24 44.83 1.16
N GLY A 31 -7.03 45.83 1.53
CA GLY A 31 -8.48 45.76 1.38
C GLY A 31 -9.18 44.69 2.25
N LEU A 32 -8.48 44.13 3.24
CA LEU A 32 -8.93 43.09 4.14
C LEU A 32 -8.60 43.47 5.59
N PRO A 33 -9.53 43.35 6.53
CA PRO A 33 -9.25 43.57 7.93
C PRO A 33 -8.23 42.53 8.42
N ILE A 34 -7.24 42.96 9.18
CA ILE A 34 -6.24 42.12 9.79
C ILE A 34 -6.50 42.04 11.29
N VAL A 35 -6.75 40.82 11.76
CA VAL A 35 -7.01 40.52 13.16
C VAL A 35 -5.74 39.85 13.75
N VAL A 36 -5.19 40.43 14.79
CA VAL A 36 -4.00 39.91 15.47
C VAL A 36 -4.39 39.31 16.83
N SER A 37 -3.68 38.22 17.21
CA SER A 37 -3.87 37.64 18.54
C SER A 37 -3.33 38.59 19.65
N GLY A 38 -3.73 38.34 20.88
CA GLY A 38 -3.24 39.12 22.03
C GLY A 38 -1.73 39.02 22.23
N GLU A 39 -1.11 37.90 21.88
CA GLU A 39 0.35 37.74 21.96
C GLU A 39 1.05 38.56 20.87
N VAL A 40 0.55 38.52 19.64
CA VAL A 40 1.13 39.31 18.54
C VAL A 40 0.94 40.81 18.76
N ALA A 41 -0.20 41.23 19.30
CA ALA A 41 -0.50 42.64 19.59
C ALA A 41 0.49 43.30 20.58
N ARG A 42 1.15 42.52 21.43
CA ARG A 42 2.12 43.02 22.44
C ARG A 42 3.53 43.23 21.88
N ILE A 43 3.83 42.66 20.71
CA ILE A 43 5.15 42.77 20.08
C ILE A 43 5.31 44.22 19.59
N ARG A 44 6.41 44.87 19.97
CA ARG A 44 6.74 46.25 19.55
C ARG A 44 7.87 46.20 18.53
N ILE A 45 7.77 47.04 17.51
CA ILE A 45 8.74 47.10 16.43
C ILE A 45 9.17 48.54 16.11
N SER A 46 10.36 48.65 15.57
CA SER A 46 10.89 49.93 15.06
C SER A 46 11.54 49.66 13.71
N GLU A 47 10.72 49.70 12.68
CA GLU A 47 11.15 49.31 11.31
C GLU A 47 10.45 50.15 10.25
N VAL A 48 11.03 50.12 9.04
CA VAL A 48 10.47 50.77 7.85
C VAL A 48 9.76 49.71 6.99
N ILE A 49 8.48 49.92 6.72
CA ILE A 49 7.63 48.96 6.04
C ILE A 49 7.13 49.56 4.73
N ASP A 50 7.30 48.84 3.65
CA ASP A 50 6.78 49.23 2.33
C ASP A 50 5.33 48.76 2.19
N LEU A 51 4.39 49.70 2.20
CA LEU A 51 2.97 49.45 2.02
C LEU A 51 2.57 49.30 0.53
N ALA A 52 3.48 49.58 -0.43
CA ALA A 52 3.19 49.40 -1.82
C ALA A 52 3.06 47.89 -2.22
N MET A 53 3.71 47.01 -1.46
CA MET A 53 3.61 45.56 -1.63
C MET A 53 3.11 44.91 -0.32
N PRO A 54 1.83 45.08 0.03
CA PRO A 54 1.34 44.76 1.37
C PRO A 54 1.41 43.27 1.72
N LEU A 55 1.24 42.38 0.75
CA LEU A 55 1.36 40.93 0.96
C LEU A 55 2.82 40.53 1.26
N HIS A 56 3.76 41.12 0.56
CA HIS A 56 5.18 40.88 0.78
C HIS A 56 5.64 41.43 2.16
N ALA A 57 5.15 42.63 2.51
CA ALA A 57 5.39 43.20 3.84
C ALA A 57 4.83 42.28 4.97
N LEU A 58 3.62 41.79 4.78
CA LEU A 58 3.02 40.81 5.71
C LEU A 58 3.89 39.55 5.85
N GLU A 59 4.33 38.95 4.74
CA GLU A 59 5.12 37.72 4.74
C GLU A 59 6.51 37.95 5.37
N THR A 60 7.14 39.07 5.13
CA THR A 60 8.39 39.44 5.73
C THR A 60 8.28 39.60 7.24
N LEU A 61 7.29 40.35 7.70
CA LEU A 61 7.02 40.52 9.13
C LEU A 61 6.65 39.18 9.79
N ALA A 62 5.84 38.37 9.12
CA ALA A 62 5.46 37.06 9.63
C ALA A 62 6.67 36.14 9.83
N LEU A 63 7.59 36.11 8.89
CA LEU A 63 8.84 35.34 8.96
C LEU A 63 9.75 35.87 10.08
N GLN A 64 9.92 37.18 10.16
CA GLN A 64 10.85 37.84 11.09
C GLN A 64 10.39 37.65 12.56
N TYR A 65 9.11 37.78 12.82
CA TYR A 65 8.55 37.68 14.16
C TYR A 65 7.96 36.32 14.52
N GLY A 66 8.16 35.30 13.65
CA GLY A 66 7.67 33.94 13.89
C GLY A 66 6.15 33.86 13.96
N LEU A 67 5.46 34.56 13.05
CA LEU A 67 4.02 34.58 12.99
C LEU A 67 3.47 33.56 11.98
N ILE A 68 2.31 33.03 12.28
CA ILE A 68 1.50 32.21 11.38
C ILE A 68 0.18 32.94 11.08
N TRP A 69 -0.29 32.84 9.83
CA TRP A 69 -1.50 33.54 9.44
C TRP A 69 -2.39 32.71 8.51
N TYR A 70 -3.68 33.04 8.55
CA TYR A 70 -4.71 32.43 7.73
C TYR A 70 -5.72 33.49 7.31
N SER A 71 -6.21 33.42 6.04
CA SER A 71 -7.29 34.25 5.54
C SER A 71 -8.50 33.39 5.19
N ASP A 72 -9.68 33.78 5.66
CA ASP A 72 -10.95 33.15 5.28
C ASP A 72 -11.64 33.88 4.10
N GLY A 73 -10.96 34.85 3.48
CA GLY A 73 -11.48 35.70 2.42
C GLY A 73 -12.23 36.92 2.89
N GLN A 74 -12.61 37.01 4.18
CA GLN A 74 -13.26 38.17 4.80
C GLN A 74 -12.29 38.92 5.72
N ALA A 75 -11.38 38.22 6.35
CA ALA A 75 -10.37 38.76 7.24
C ALA A 75 -9.08 37.93 7.17
N LEU A 76 -8.01 38.52 7.65
CA LEU A 76 -6.72 37.85 7.81
C LEU A 76 -6.40 37.76 9.32
N TYR A 77 -6.12 36.56 9.80
CA TYR A 77 -5.88 36.27 11.21
C TYR A 77 -4.43 35.94 11.42
N LEU A 78 -3.74 36.68 12.30
CA LEU A 78 -2.34 36.45 12.66
C LEU A 78 -2.20 35.96 14.11
N TYR A 79 -1.34 35.00 14.28
CA TYR A 79 -1.01 34.38 15.57
C TYR A 79 0.50 34.22 15.70
N ASN A 80 1.00 34.14 16.92
CA ASN A 80 2.34 33.65 17.13
C ASN A 80 2.43 32.16 16.80
N ALA A 81 3.57 31.69 16.32
CA ALA A 81 3.76 30.27 16.01
C ALA A 81 3.55 29.34 17.22
N SER A 82 3.78 29.85 18.45
CA SER A 82 3.49 29.13 19.70
C SER A 82 2.01 28.89 19.96
N GLU A 83 1.12 29.68 19.32
CA GLU A 83 -0.34 29.56 19.42
C GLU A 83 -0.90 28.54 18.42
N ALA A 84 -0.04 27.90 17.61
CA ALA A 84 -0.48 26.91 16.63
C ALA A 84 -1.28 25.77 17.30
N LYS A 85 -2.47 25.55 16.79
CA LYS A 85 -3.38 24.49 17.24
C LYS A 85 -3.14 23.23 16.43
N ARG A 86 -3.23 22.07 17.07
CA ARG A 86 -3.23 20.76 16.42
C ARG A 86 -4.44 19.97 16.87
N SER A 87 -5.08 19.27 15.94
CA SER A 87 -6.23 18.42 16.23
C SER A 87 -6.21 17.18 15.32
N ALA A 88 -6.53 16.03 15.90
CA ALA A 88 -6.78 14.80 15.16
C ALA A 88 -8.29 14.70 14.88
N VAL A 89 -8.63 14.30 13.66
CA VAL A 89 -10.02 14.17 13.19
C VAL A 89 -10.25 12.76 12.67
N VAL A 90 -11.34 12.16 13.12
CA VAL A 90 -11.83 10.87 12.64
C VAL A 90 -13.16 11.12 11.92
N LEU A 91 -13.20 10.89 10.62
CA LEU A 91 -14.41 10.97 9.79
C LEU A 91 -15.17 9.63 9.89
N ARG A 92 -16.48 9.69 9.95
CA ARG A 92 -17.35 8.51 10.08
C ARG A 92 -17.92 8.08 8.73
N HIS A 93 -18.32 9.03 7.89
CA HIS A 93 -19.13 8.80 6.69
C HIS A 93 -18.40 9.08 5.38
N ILE A 94 -17.35 9.89 5.38
CA ILE A 94 -16.57 10.23 4.18
C ILE A 94 -15.10 9.91 4.34
N SER A 95 -14.39 9.68 3.22
CA SER A 95 -12.94 9.51 3.21
C SER A 95 -12.22 10.86 3.30
N VAL A 96 -10.95 10.84 3.76
CA VAL A 96 -10.09 12.03 3.80
C VAL A 96 -9.92 12.62 2.39
N GLU A 97 -9.77 11.79 1.36
CA GLU A 97 -9.65 12.26 -0.03
C GLU A 97 -10.91 13.02 -0.50
N ARG A 98 -12.07 12.50 -0.17
CA ARG A 98 -13.33 13.20 -0.45
C ARG A 98 -13.44 14.50 0.31
N PHE A 99 -13.02 14.51 1.58
CA PHE A 99 -12.97 15.70 2.40
C PHE A 99 -12.03 16.76 1.83
N ARG A 100 -10.83 16.37 1.37
CA ARG A 100 -9.88 17.26 0.66
C ARG A 100 -10.49 17.88 -0.59
N GLY A 101 -11.20 17.08 -1.39
CA GLY A 101 -11.91 17.58 -2.57
C GLY A 101 -12.99 18.61 -2.21
N LEU A 102 -13.63 18.49 -1.05
CA LEU A 102 -14.56 19.47 -0.52
C LEU A 102 -13.84 20.74 -0.03
N MET A 103 -12.77 20.60 0.75
CA MET A 103 -11.94 21.72 1.20
C MET A 103 -11.50 22.62 0.05
N ARG A 104 -10.96 22.02 -1.02
CA ARG A 104 -10.54 22.78 -2.23
C ARG A 104 -11.69 23.56 -2.86
N ARG A 105 -12.90 23.00 -2.92
CA ARG A 105 -14.09 23.70 -3.44
C ARG A 105 -14.54 24.85 -2.54
N TRP A 106 -14.23 24.78 -1.26
CA TRP A 106 -14.54 25.83 -0.29
C TRP A 106 -13.40 26.85 -0.12
N GLY A 107 -12.37 26.80 -0.99
CA GLY A 107 -11.25 27.73 -0.97
C GLY A 107 -10.27 27.53 0.19
N LEU A 108 -10.35 26.39 0.90
CA LEU A 108 -9.38 26.02 1.91
C LEU A 108 -8.16 25.40 1.22
N ASP A 109 -7.11 26.20 1.10
CA ASP A 109 -5.86 25.77 0.47
C ASP A 109 -5.03 24.93 1.46
N GLU A 110 -4.67 23.71 1.04
CA GLU A 110 -3.77 22.82 1.78
C GLU A 110 -2.28 23.14 1.56
N THR A 111 -1.94 24.07 0.67
CA THR A 111 -0.55 24.36 0.29
C THR A 111 0.26 24.82 1.49
N ARG A 112 -0.32 25.66 2.34
CA ARG A 112 0.36 26.21 3.50
C ARG A 112 0.21 25.36 4.77
N TYR A 113 -0.95 24.75 4.95
CA TYR A 113 -1.28 23.91 6.13
C TYR A 113 -1.86 22.57 5.67
N PRO A 114 -1.01 21.65 5.15
CA PRO A 114 -1.47 20.38 4.61
C PRO A 114 -2.03 19.47 5.69
N LEU A 115 -3.12 18.77 5.36
CA LEU A 115 -3.63 17.71 6.21
C LEU A 115 -2.64 16.54 6.24
N ARG A 116 -2.27 16.08 7.42
CA ARG A 116 -1.47 14.87 7.60
C ARG A 116 -2.39 13.67 7.69
N VAL A 117 -2.47 12.90 6.61
CA VAL A 117 -3.32 11.72 6.56
C VAL A 117 -2.68 10.59 7.36
N SER A 118 -3.38 10.12 8.38
CA SER A 118 -2.97 8.97 9.21
C SER A 118 -3.77 7.71 8.91
N GLY A 119 -4.83 7.81 8.11
CA GLY A 119 -5.65 6.69 7.66
C GLY A 119 -6.68 7.12 6.63
N ALA A 120 -7.44 6.17 6.07
CA ALA A 120 -8.43 6.45 5.04
C ALA A 120 -9.54 7.44 5.51
N ARG A 121 -9.80 7.46 6.82
CA ARG A 121 -10.80 8.33 7.46
C ARG A 121 -10.22 9.17 8.60
N THR A 122 -8.90 9.14 8.79
CA THR A 122 -8.23 9.83 9.90
C THR A 122 -7.19 10.79 9.38
N PHE A 123 -7.17 12.00 9.89
CA PHE A 123 -6.15 12.98 9.57
C PHE A 123 -5.84 13.88 10.77
N ASP A 124 -4.65 14.44 10.78
CA ASP A 124 -4.24 15.51 11.69
C ASP A 124 -4.23 16.83 10.93
N VAL A 125 -4.77 17.88 11.55
CA VAL A 125 -4.68 19.25 11.08
C VAL A 125 -3.89 20.08 12.07
N SER A 126 -2.97 20.91 11.59
CA SER A 126 -2.21 21.85 12.41
C SER A 126 -2.03 23.18 11.69
N GLY A 127 -2.06 24.26 12.45
CA GLY A 127 -1.92 25.62 11.91
C GLY A 127 -2.52 26.68 12.82
N PRO A 128 -2.81 27.87 12.26
CA PRO A 128 -3.47 28.94 13.01
C PRO A 128 -4.78 28.45 13.63
N PRO A 129 -5.10 28.84 14.87
CA PRO A 129 -6.32 28.39 15.55
C PRO A 129 -7.58 28.55 14.72
N HIS A 130 -7.74 29.69 14.05
CA HIS A 130 -8.94 29.95 13.21
C HIS A 130 -9.03 29.00 12.01
N TYR A 131 -7.89 28.67 11.37
CA TYR A 131 -7.85 27.68 10.30
C TYR A 131 -8.25 26.29 10.80
N VAL A 132 -7.66 25.85 11.91
CA VAL A 132 -7.98 24.54 12.50
C VAL A 132 -9.46 24.44 12.85
N ASP A 133 -10.02 25.47 13.49
CA ASP A 133 -11.44 25.51 13.87
C ASP A 133 -12.35 25.56 12.64
N HIS A 134 -11.93 26.20 11.54
CA HIS A 134 -12.65 26.19 10.28
C HIS A 134 -12.68 24.79 9.65
N VAL A 135 -11.52 24.11 9.60
CA VAL A 135 -11.41 22.72 9.11
C VAL A 135 -12.27 21.78 9.96
N LEU A 136 -12.23 21.91 11.29
CA LEU A 136 -13.06 21.09 12.19
C LEU A 136 -14.56 21.31 11.97
N ARG A 137 -14.99 22.54 11.83
CA ARG A 137 -16.41 22.87 11.51
C ARG A 137 -16.83 22.30 10.16
N LEU A 138 -15.96 22.42 9.14
CA LEU A 138 -16.21 21.85 7.83
C LEU A 138 -16.30 20.32 7.89
N ALA A 139 -15.39 19.68 8.63
CA ALA A 139 -15.43 18.23 8.84
C ALA A 139 -16.76 17.81 9.49
N GLN A 140 -17.19 18.47 10.55
CA GLN A 140 -18.47 18.18 11.22
C GLN A 140 -19.69 18.41 10.31
N LEU A 141 -19.64 19.43 9.43
CA LEU A 141 -20.72 19.72 8.50
C LEU A 141 -20.80 18.70 7.36
N MET A 142 -19.66 18.26 6.86
CA MET A 142 -19.56 17.38 5.68
C MET A 142 -19.60 15.90 6.04
N ASP A 143 -19.20 15.55 7.26
CA ASP A 143 -19.24 14.18 7.77
C ASP A 143 -20.60 13.84 8.42
N ARG A 144 -21.66 14.50 7.98
CA ARG A 144 -23.03 14.18 8.39
C ARG A 144 -23.50 12.93 7.66
N GLU A 145 -24.34 12.16 8.34
CA GLU A 145 -25.13 11.11 7.70
C GLU A 145 -25.74 11.65 6.40
N ARG A 146 -25.54 10.94 5.30
CA ARG A 146 -26.29 11.23 4.08
C ARG A 146 -27.77 11.17 4.46
N ALA A 147 -28.51 12.18 4.06
CA ALA A 147 -29.94 12.19 4.23
C ALA A 147 -30.51 10.83 3.85
N GLU A 148 -31.00 10.08 4.83
CA GLU A 148 -31.63 8.78 4.62
C GLU A 148 -32.75 8.99 3.60
N LEU A 149 -32.65 8.30 2.45
CA LEU A 149 -33.77 8.23 1.52
C LEU A 149 -34.84 7.38 2.20
N GLN A 150 -35.75 8.02 2.89
CA GLN A 150 -36.86 7.35 3.56
C GLN A 150 -37.99 7.10 2.58
N VAL A 151 -38.38 5.85 2.43
CA VAL A 151 -39.58 5.43 1.71
C VAL A 151 -40.48 4.70 2.72
N GLY A 152 -41.41 5.41 3.32
CA GLY A 152 -42.27 4.89 4.41
C GLY A 152 -41.48 4.63 5.71
N LYS A 153 -41.57 3.39 6.24
CA LYS A 153 -40.86 2.98 7.47
C LYS A 153 -39.43 2.40 7.21
N GLN A 154 -39.01 2.40 5.94
CA GLN A 154 -37.71 1.87 5.53
C GLN A 154 -36.79 2.99 5.04
N ALA A 155 -35.51 2.88 5.35
CA ALA A 155 -34.49 3.78 4.92
C ALA A 155 -33.48 3.06 4.01
N PHE A 156 -32.79 3.83 3.18
CA PHE A 156 -31.71 3.34 2.30
C PHE A 156 -30.42 4.06 2.68
N ALA A 157 -29.33 3.31 2.78
CA ALA A 157 -28.00 3.84 2.98
C ALA A 157 -27.03 3.30 1.93
N VAL A 158 -26.02 4.11 1.60
CA VAL A 158 -24.89 3.72 0.76
C VAL A 158 -23.64 3.85 1.59
N VAL A 159 -23.01 2.71 1.93
CA VAL A 159 -21.80 2.66 2.74
C VAL A 159 -20.62 2.36 1.82
N GLN A 160 -19.66 3.27 1.73
CA GLN A 160 -18.45 3.09 0.95
C GLN A 160 -17.44 2.28 1.76
N VAL A 161 -16.86 1.25 1.13
CA VAL A 161 -15.77 0.42 1.65
C VAL A 161 -14.45 0.91 1.04
N LEU A 162 -13.43 1.11 1.85
CA LEU A 162 -12.20 1.78 1.43
C LEU A 162 -11.00 0.83 1.30
N ASN A 163 -10.90 -0.14 2.20
CA ASN A 163 -9.71 -1.00 2.33
C ASN A 163 -9.93 -2.43 1.86
N THR A 164 -11.17 -2.91 1.94
CA THR A 164 -11.58 -4.26 1.57
C THR A 164 -12.48 -4.24 0.34
N HIS A 165 -13.04 -5.37 -0.03
CA HIS A 165 -13.93 -5.49 -1.18
C HIS A 165 -15.36 -5.79 -0.74
N VAL A 166 -16.31 -5.16 -1.39
CA VAL A 166 -17.73 -5.41 -1.10
C VAL A 166 -18.21 -6.74 -1.66
N ALA A 167 -17.72 -7.14 -2.84
CA ALA A 167 -18.07 -8.41 -3.48
C ALA A 167 -16.97 -9.45 -3.29
N ASP A 168 -17.37 -10.73 -3.36
CA ASP A 168 -16.45 -11.86 -3.33
C ASP A 168 -15.44 -11.80 -4.46
N ARG A 169 -14.21 -12.18 -4.18
CA ARG A 169 -13.15 -12.32 -5.19
C ARG A 169 -12.66 -13.74 -5.24
N GLY A 170 -12.75 -14.34 -6.43
CA GLY A 170 -12.19 -15.66 -6.71
C GLY A 170 -10.79 -15.53 -7.31
N TYR A 171 -9.83 -16.25 -6.74
CA TYR A 171 -8.46 -16.34 -7.23
C TYR A 171 -8.15 -17.77 -7.65
N ALA A 172 -7.54 -17.96 -8.81
CA ALA A 172 -7.07 -19.27 -9.24
C ALA A 172 -5.78 -19.63 -8.50
N MET A 173 -5.75 -20.81 -7.90
CA MET A 173 -4.55 -21.39 -7.29
C MET A 173 -4.36 -22.81 -7.86
N GLY A 174 -3.66 -22.91 -8.99
CA GLY A 174 -3.63 -24.13 -9.79
C GLY A 174 -5.02 -24.47 -10.33
N ASP A 175 -5.44 -25.70 -10.14
CA ASP A 175 -6.78 -26.18 -10.55
C ASP A 175 -7.88 -25.77 -9.55
N GLU A 176 -7.53 -25.29 -8.39
CA GLU A 176 -8.47 -24.85 -7.35
C GLU A 176 -8.76 -23.35 -7.44
N LYS A 177 -9.98 -22.97 -7.07
CA LYS A 177 -10.40 -21.58 -6.95
C LYS A 177 -10.60 -21.23 -5.48
N VAL A 178 -9.75 -20.35 -4.96
CA VAL A 178 -9.90 -19.81 -3.61
C VAL A 178 -10.78 -18.56 -3.69
N THR A 179 -11.91 -18.58 -2.98
CA THR A 179 -12.80 -17.41 -2.89
C THR A 179 -12.54 -16.68 -1.58
N VAL A 180 -12.19 -15.41 -1.69
CA VAL A 180 -12.11 -14.49 -0.54
C VAL A 180 -13.45 -13.78 -0.44
N PRO A 181 -14.21 -13.98 0.64
CA PRO A 181 -15.53 -13.37 0.79
C PRO A 181 -15.41 -11.85 0.88
N GLY A 182 -16.33 -11.16 0.23
CA GLY A 182 -16.51 -9.73 0.37
C GLY A 182 -17.26 -9.35 1.66
N ILE A 183 -17.30 -8.07 1.96
CA ILE A 183 -18.04 -7.58 3.14
C ILE A 183 -19.53 -7.91 3.03
N ALA A 184 -20.12 -7.82 1.82
CA ALA A 184 -21.54 -8.13 1.61
C ALA A 184 -21.85 -9.58 2.02
N SER A 185 -21.14 -10.56 1.47
CA SER A 185 -21.34 -11.99 1.77
C SER A 185 -21.07 -12.31 3.24
N THR A 186 -20.09 -11.63 3.85
CA THR A 186 -19.82 -11.77 5.29
C THR A 186 -21.02 -11.28 6.12
N ILE A 187 -21.58 -10.12 5.77
CA ILE A 187 -22.76 -9.57 6.46
C ILE A 187 -23.98 -10.46 6.20
N GLU A 188 -24.21 -10.91 4.97
CA GLU A 188 -25.33 -11.82 4.64
C GLU A 188 -25.25 -13.13 5.42
N THR A 189 -24.05 -13.70 5.59
CA THR A 189 -23.84 -14.90 6.38
C THR A 189 -24.19 -14.66 7.85
N LEU A 190 -23.80 -13.52 8.41
CA LEU A 190 -24.17 -13.13 9.78
C LEU A 190 -25.69 -12.95 9.93
N LEU A 191 -26.33 -12.29 8.96
CA LEU A 191 -27.78 -12.07 8.94
C LEU A 191 -28.53 -13.40 8.85
N GLY A 192 -28.05 -14.35 8.04
CA GLY A 192 -28.64 -15.69 7.88
C GLY A 192 -28.52 -16.57 9.12
N SER A 193 -27.52 -16.34 9.98
CA SER A 193 -27.28 -17.11 11.18
C SER A 193 -28.11 -16.63 12.39
N GLU A 194 -28.56 -15.39 12.39
CA GLU A 194 -29.35 -14.81 13.47
C GLU A 194 -30.86 -15.07 13.28
N GLN A 195 -31.42 -16.03 14.00
CA GLN A 195 -32.86 -16.30 13.99
C GLN A 195 -33.66 -15.38 14.95
N LYS A 196 -33.00 -14.69 15.89
CA LYS A 196 -33.62 -13.77 16.87
C LYS A 196 -32.67 -12.60 17.14
N GLY A 197 -33.09 -11.38 16.84
CA GLY A 197 -32.31 -10.18 17.11
C GLY A 197 -32.71 -9.00 16.23
N PRO A 198 -32.09 -7.84 16.40
CA PRO A 198 -32.39 -6.66 15.60
C PRO A 198 -32.08 -6.83 14.10
N LEU A 199 -31.30 -7.85 13.73
CA LEU A 199 -30.92 -8.20 12.37
C LEU A 199 -31.82 -9.27 11.73
N ALA A 200 -32.66 -9.95 12.50
CA ALA A 200 -33.56 -11.02 12.05
C ALA A 200 -34.77 -10.52 11.24
N ASP A 201 -34.66 -9.37 10.55
CA ASP A 201 -35.75 -8.77 9.78
C ASP A 201 -35.58 -9.14 8.29
N LYS A 202 -36.58 -9.85 7.74
CA LYS A 202 -36.64 -10.21 6.31
C LYS A 202 -36.62 -9.01 5.35
N ASN A 203 -36.83 -7.80 5.85
CA ASN A 203 -36.83 -6.57 5.07
C ASN A 203 -35.46 -5.89 5.00
N LEU A 204 -34.48 -6.38 5.76
CA LEU A 204 -33.10 -5.91 5.69
C LEU A 204 -32.43 -6.58 4.47
N VAL A 205 -31.99 -5.73 3.55
CA VAL A 205 -31.33 -6.15 2.31
C VAL A 205 -29.99 -5.44 2.21
N VAL A 206 -28.93 -6.21 1.96
CA VAL A 206 -27.58 -5.71 1.74
C VAL A 206 -27.15 -6.14 0.31
N ILE A 207 -26.75 -5.21 -0.51
CA ILE A 207 -26.35 -5.48 -1.90
C ILE A 207 -24.95 -4.91 -2.11
N ALA A 208 -24.04 -5.74 -2.62
CA ALA A 208 -22.73 -5.28 -3.09
C ALA A 208 -22.87 -4.45 -4.36
N TYR A 209 -22.25 -3.28 -4.41
CA TYR A 209 -22.11 -2.47 -5.62
C TYR A 209 -20.62 -2.29 -5.94
N PRO A 210 -20.03 -3.19 -6.76
CA PRO A 210 -18.60 -3.26 -7.00
C PRO A 210 -17.99 -2.04 -7.69
N ASP A 211 -18.74 -1.35 -8.56
CA ASP A 211 -18.24 -0.20 -9.34
C ASP A 211 -17.66 0.92 -8.47
N THR A 212 -18.30 1.19 -7.34
CA THR A 212 -17.84 2.21 -6.39
C THR A 212 -17.31 1.60 -5.09
N ASN A 213 -17.19 0.27 -5.04
CA ASN A 213 -16.85 -0.49 -3.83
C ASN A 213 -17.73 -0.09 -2.65
N SER A 214 -19.04 -0.08 -2.84
CA SER A 214 -20.03 0.38 -1.86
C SER A 214 -21.07 -0.70 -1.57
N LEU A 215 -21.64 -0.65 -0.37
CA LEU A 215 -22.81 -1.46 0.01
C LEU A 215 -24.07 -0.60 -0.11
N LEU A 216 -25.07 -1.12 -0.78
CA LEU A 216 -26.42 -0.57 -0.77
C LEU A 216 -27.21 -1.31 0.30
N ILE A 217 -27.72 -0.59 1.28
CA ILE A 217 -28.41 -1.19 2.42
C ILE A 217 -29.83 -0.61 2.47
N LYS A 218 -30.82 -1.51 2.58
CA LYS A 218 -32.22 -1.17 2.81
C LYS A 218 -32.68 -1.80 4.11
N GLY A 219 -33.24 -1.01 5.02
CA GLY A 219 -33.69 -1.51 6.32
C GLY A 219 -34.25 -0.42 7.22
N LYS A 220 -34.42 -0.70 8.50
CA LYS A 220 -34.77 0.29 9.52
C LYS A 220 -33.56 1.15 9.87
N PRO A 221 -33.71 2.42 10.25
CA PRO A 221 -32.60 3.31 10.61
C PRO A 221 -31.62 2.70 11.63
N ALA A 222 -32.11 2.02 12.66
CA ALA A 222 -31.28 1.36 13.65
C ALA A 222 -30.41 0.23 13.06
N GLN A 223 -30.91 -0.50 12.06
CA GLN A 223 -30.19 -1.55 11.35
C GLN A 223 -29.09 -0.98 10.45
N LEU A 224 -29.40 0.10 9.75
CA LEU A 224 -28.44 0.80 8.92
C LEU A 224 -27.24 1.26 9.76
N GLY A 225 -27.50 1.96 10.87
CA GLY A 225 -26.43 2.43 11.76
C GLY A 225 -25.64 1.30 12.44
N PHE A 226 -26.23 0.11 12.61
CA PHE A 226 -25.50 -1.08 13.08
C PHE A 226 -24.56 -1.60 11.97
N ILE A 227 -25.06 -1.77 10.74
CA ILE A 227 -24.25 -2.27 9.62
C ILE A 227 -23.13 -1.29 9.29
N GLU A 228 -23.37 0.02 9.32
CA GLU A 228 -22.32 1.02 9.11
C GLU A 228 -21.16 0.87 10.11
N ARG A 229 -21.47 0.66 11.38
CA ARG A 229 -20.47 0.41 12.41
C ARG A 229 -19.74 -0.91 12.18
N LEU A 230 -20.46 -1.98 11.83
CA LEU A 230 -19.88 -3.27 11.52
C LEU A 230 -18.95 -3.17 10.31
N VAL A 231 -19.32 -2.46 9.25
CA VAL A 231 -18.47 -2.21 8.09
C VAL A 231 -17.22 -1.42 8.50
N ALA A 232 -17.34 -0.42 9.35
CA ALA A 232 -16.19 0.35 9.81
C ALA A 232 -15.18 -0.49 10.61
N GLU A 233 -15.65 -1.48 11.36
CA GLU A 233 -14.77 -2.44 12.07
C GLU A 233 -14.14 -3.48 11.12
N LEU A 234 -14.86 -3.92 10.09
CA LEU A 234 -14.37 -4.92 9.15
C LEU A 234 -13.45 -4.32 8.06
N ASP A 235 -13.65 -3.05 7.72
CA ASP A 235 -12.91 -2.36 6.65
C ASP A 235 -11.53 -1.87 7.10
N THR A 236 -10.70 -2.80 7.56
CA THR A 236 -9.34 -2.51 8.02
C THR A 236 -8.34 -2.47 6.87
N PRO A 237 -7.32 -1.58 6.94
CA PRO A 237 -6.26 -1.54 5.94
C PRO A 237 -5.47 -2.86 5.90
N LYS A 238 -5.39 -3.46 4.71
CA LYS A 238 -4.60 -4.67 4.51
C LYS A 238 -3.12 -4.32 4.40
N ARG A 239 -2.30 -5.11 5.08
CA ARG A 239 -0.84 -4.96 5.02
C ARG A 239 -0.30 -5.55 3.73
N SER A 240 0.71 -4.90 3.16
CA SER A 240 1.39 -5.40 1.97
C SER A 240 2.48 -6.40 2.33
N ILE A 241 2.61 -7.44 1.50
CA ILE A 241 3.58 -8.53 1.67
C ILE A 241 4.36 -8.65 0.36
N GLU A 242 5.69 -8.66 0.46
CA GLU A 242 6.57 -9.00 -0.63
C GLU A 242 6.84 -10.50 -0.64
N VAL A 243 6.61 -11.14 -1.78
CA VAL A 243 6.89 -12.56 -2.00
C VAL A 243 7.99 -12.69 -3.04
N SER A 244 9.05 -13.39 -2.68
CA SER A 244 10.17 -13.72 -3.57
C SER A 244 10.21 -15.22 -3.80
N LEU A 245 10.49 -15.63 -5.03
CA LEU A 245 10.61 -17.03 -5.43
C LEU A 245 11.88 -17.28 -6.21
N TRP A 246 12.60 -18.31 -5.82
CA TRP A 246 13.72 -18.88 -6.57
C TRP A 246 13.42 -20.34 -6.91
N MET A 247 13.69 -20.74 -8.13
CA MET A 247 13.67 -22.13 -8.55
C MET A 247 15.12 -22.60 -8.70
N VAL A 248 15.48 -23.69 -8.01
CA VAL A 248 16.83 -24.24 -8.00
C VAL A 248 16.80 -25.65 -8.57
N ASP A 249 17.37 -25.82 -9.75
CA ASP A 249 17.60 -27.14 -10.34
C ASP A 249 19.00 -27.60 -9.93
N VAL A 250 19.11 -28.71 -9.21
CA VAL A 250 20.37 -29.23 -8.69
C VAL A 250 20.52 -30.71 -8.99
N ASP A 251 21.77 -31.18 -9.18
CA ASP A 251 22.04 -32.60 -9.35
C ASP A 251 21.67 -33.37 -8.08
N ARG A 252 20.92 -34.47 -8.23
CA ARG A 252 20.39 -35.27 -7.09
C ARG A 252 21.51 -35.72 -6.12
N ASN A 253 22.70 -36.01 -6.63
CA ASN A 253 23.82 -36.44 -5.80
C ASN A 253 24.38 -35.31 -4.91
N GLU A 254 24.13 -34.04 -5.26
CA GLU A 254 24.59 -32.90 -4.50
C GLU A 254 23.60 -32.51 -3.38
N LEU A 255 22.33 -32.98 -3.43
CA LEU A 255 21.33 -32.68 -2.43
C LEU A 255 21.73 -33.07 -1.00
N LYS A 256 22.36 -34.25 -0.85
CA LYS A 256 22.85 -34.69 0.46
C LYS A 256 23.89 -33.75 1.06
N LYS A 257 24.74 -33.16 0.21
CA LYS A 257 25.75 -32.19 0.63
C LYS A 257 25.15 -30.87 1.06
N LEU A 258 23.95 -30.54 0.52
CA LEU A 258 23.18 -29.41 0.90
C LEU A 258 22.30 -29.63 2.18
N GLY A 259 22.40 -30.83 2.77
CA GLY A 259 21.68 -31.20 3.95
C GLY A 259 20.23 -31.61 3.69
N PHE A 260 19.86 -31.88 2.44
CA PHE A 260 18.57 -32.46 2.08
C PHE A 260 18.71 -33.98 1.95
N ASP A 261 18.26 -34.71 2.99
CA ASP A 261 18.27 -36.15 2.96
C ASP A 261 17.11 -36.69 2.11
N TRP A 262 17.47 -37.53 1.16
CA TRP A 262 16.51 -38.31 0.39
C TRP A 262 16.43 -39.69 1.02
N ASP A 263 15.27 -40.02 1.59
CA ASP A 263 15.07 -41.31 2.24
C ASP A 263 15.19 -42.44 1.21
N LYS A 264 15.64 -43.63 1.68
CA LYS A 264 15.90 -44.80 0.82
C LYS A 264 14.64 -45.25 0.07
N ASP A 265 13.45 -44.86 0.58
CA ASP A 265 12.13 -45.17 0.00
C ASP A 265 11.69 -44.13 -1.06
N GLY A 266 12.55 -43.19 -1.47
CA GLY A 266 12.22 -42.17 -2.45
C GLY A 266 11.34 -41.03 -1.94
N LYS A 267 11.03 -41.01 -0.65
CA LYS A 267 10.29 -39.91 0.00
C LYS A 267 11.27 -38.81 0.40
N ALA A 268 11.29 -37.74 -0.35
CA ALA A 268 12.01 -36.54 0.03
C ALA A 268 11.30 -35.84 1.20
N GLN A 269 12.05 -35.32 2.15
CA GLN A 269 11.51 -34.37 3.12
C GLN A 269 11.14 -33.08 2.35
N ALA A 270 9.87 -32.96 1.99
CA ALA A 270 9.39 -32.04 0.96
C ALA A 270 9.44 -30.57 1.38
N THR A 271 9.57 -30.28 2.69
CA THR A 271 9.48 -28.90 3.18
C THR A 271 10.44 -28.67 4.34
N ARG A 272 11.26 -27.62 4.25
CA ARG A 272 12.23 -27.27 5.29
C ARG A 272 12.34 -25.75 5.47
N ILE A 273 12.40 -25.32 6.71
CA ILE A 273 12.74 -23.95 7.08
C ILE A 273 14.12 -24.01 7.72
N LEU A 274 15.07 -23.28 7.19
CA LEU A 274 16.45 -23.22 7.70
C LEU A 274 16.62 -21.99 8.61
N GLU A 275 17.52 -22.13 9.59
CA GLU A 275 17.97 -20.97 10.33
C GLU A 275 18.82 -20.06 9.43
N PRO A 276 18.87 -18.73 9.65
CA PRO A 276 19.51 -17.78 8.73
C PRO A 276 20.97 -18.10 8.40
N MET A 277 21.72 -18.64 9.34
CA MET A 277 23.13 -19.04 9.14
C MET A 277 23.23 -20.23 8.18
N ASP A 278 22.41 -21.26 8.39
CA ASP A 278 22.37 -22.47 7.55
C ASP A 278 21.83 -22.15 6.16
N ASP A 279 20.79 -21.28 6.08
CA ASP A 279 20.21 -20.84 4.83
C ASP A 279 21.23 -20.11 3.95
N ASN A 280 21.98 -19.17 4.51
CA ASN A 280 23.03 -18.47 3.77
C ASN A 280 24.16 -19.42 3.34
N ARG A 281 24.50 -20.43 4.15
CA ARG A 281 25.48 -21.46 3.81
C ARG A 281 24.99 -22.30 2.64
N VAL A 282 23.74 -22.74 2.64
CA VAL A 282 23.13 -23.52 1.56
C VAL A 282 23.12 -22.70 0.27
N MET A 283 22.70 -21.42 0.32
CA MET A 283 22.72 -20.54 -0.85
C MET A 283 24.13 -20.33 -1.42
N ALA A 284 25.14 -20.16 -0.57
CA ALA A 284 26.53 -20.04 -1.00
C ALA A 284 27.06 -21.34 -1.66
N GLN A 285 26.64 -22.48 -1.12
CA GLN A 285 26.97 -23.79 -1.73
C GLN A 285 26.31 -23.95 -3.10
N ILE A 286 25.03 -23.57 -3.24
CA ILE A 286 24.29 -23.58 -4.50
C ILE A 286 24.99 -22.68 -5.53
N ALA A 287 25.38 -21.45 -5.16
CA ALA A 287 26.15 -20.57 -6.04
C ALA A 287 27.49 -21.19 -6.50
N THR A 288 28.11 -22.00 -5.64
CA THR A 288 29.31 -22.74 -6.00
C THR A 288 29.02 -23.90 -6.97
N LEU A 289 27.90 -24.60 -6.76
CA LEU A 289 27.46 -25.66 -7.68
C LEU A 289 27.04 -25.09 -9.03
N GLU A 290 26.44 -23.91 -9.06
CA GLU A 290 26.07 -23.20 -10.29
C GLU A 290 27.31 -22.86 -11.13
N ARG A 291 28.37 -22.32 -10.52
CA ARG A 291 29.67 -22.11 -11.19
C ARG A 291 30.25 -23.39 -11.76
N ARG A 292 29.98 -24.53 -11.13
CA ARG A 292 30.41 -25.87 -11.59
C ARG A 292 29.41 -26.51 -12.57
N ARG A 293 28.35 -25.81 -12.98
CA ARG A 293 27.26 -26.29 -13.85
C ARG A 293 26.50 -27.51 -13.28
N ARG A 294 26.55 -27.73 -11.98
CA ARG A 294 25.80 -28.77 -11.25
C ARG A 294 24.51 -28.27 -10.61
N ALA A 295 24.30 -26.98 -10.59
CA ALA A 295 23.06 -26.35 -10.23
C ALA A 295 22.71 -25.23 -11.22
N ARG A 296 21.45 -24.84 -11.27
CA ARG A 296 20.95 -23.66 -11.98
C ARG A 296 19.95 -22.96 -11.08
N VAL A 297 20.16 -21.69 -10.83
CA VAL A 297 19.24 -20.85 -10.08
C VAL A 297 18.47 -19.96 -11.05
N MET A 298 17.15 -20.00 -10.96
CA MET A 298 16.26 -19.07 -11.65
C MET A 298 15.60 -18.19 -10.60
N THR A 299 15.88 -16.90 -10.63
CA THR A 299 15.26 -15.91 -9.78
C THR A 299 14.06 -15.32 -10.51
N LEU A 300 12.88 -15.41 -9.93
CA LEU A 300 11.67 -14.78 -10.45
C LEU A 300 11.52 -13.36 -9.88
N PRO A 301 10.75 -12.49 -10.56
CA PRO A 301 10.47 -11.15 -10.05
C PRO A 301 9.83 -11.20 -8.66
N VAL A 302 10.16 -10.23 -7.81
CA VAL A 302 9.48 -10.06 -6.52
C VAL A 302 8.07 -9.55 -6.76
N ILE A 303 7.07 -10.22 -6.19
CA ILE A 303 5.66 -9.81 -6.27
C ILE A 303 5.26 -9.12 -4.98
N LEU A 304 4.77 -7.89 -5.10
CA LEU A 304 4.10 -7.19 -4.01
C LEU A 304 2.62 -7.55 -4.03
N THR A 305 2.14 -8.16 -2.97
CA THR A 305 0.73 -8.50 -2.79
C THR A 305 0.20 -7.95 -1.47
N GLN A 306 -1.08 -8.13 -1.23
CA GLN A 306 -1.72 -7.81 0.04
C GLN A 306 -2.06 -9.10 0.80
N GLU A 307 -2.28 -8.95 2.09
CA GLU A 307 -2.79 -10.01 2.95
C GLU A 307 -4.08 -10.62 2.38
N ASN A 308 -4.14 -11.95 2.29
CA ASN A 308 -5.22 -12.74 1.67
C ASN A 308 -5.44 -12.47 0.16
N VAL A 309 -4.39 -12.03 -0.55
CA VAL A 309 -4.37 -11.94 -2.00
C VAL A 309 -3.22 -12.80 -2.53
N PRO A 310 -3.45 -13.75 -3.44
CA PRO A 310 -2.41 -14.63 -3.91
C PRO A 310 -1.39 -13.91 -4.80
N ALA A 311 -0.12 -14.25 -4.63
CA ALA A 311 0.96 -14.01 -5.57
C ALA A 311 1.12 -15.25 -6.45
N VAL A 312 1.10 -15.09 -7.76
CA VAL A 312 1.20 -16.22 -8.72
C VAL A 312 2.43 -16.02 -9.58
N PHE A 313 3.33 -17.00 -9.54
CA PHE A 313 4.52 -17.09 -10.37
C PHE A 313 4.32 -18.18 -11.42
N GLN A 314 4.62 -17.88 -12.68
CA GLN A 314 4.48 -18.83 -13.78
C GLN A 314 5.70 -18.78 -14.70
N ASP A 315 6.22 -19.95 -15.02
CA ASP A 315 7.26 -20.17 -16.02
C ASP A 315 6.76 -21.21 -17.01
N ASN A 316 6.02 -20.77 -18.02
CA ASN A 316 5.32 -21.64 -18.97
C ASN A 316 6.05 -21.70 -20.31
N HIS A 317 6.14 -22.92 -20.84
CA HIS A 317 6.61 -23.21 -22.17
C HIS A 317 5.44 -23.77 -22.99
N THR A 318 5.41 -23.46 -24.28
CA THR A 318 4.40 -23.97 -25.21
C THR A 318 5.10 -24.76 -26.32
N PHE A 319 4.61 -25.96 -26.60
CA PHE A 319 4.95 -26.66 -27.82
C PHE A 319 3.67 -26.96 -28.61
N TYR A 320 3.82 -27.20 -29.90
CA TYR A 320 2.70 -27.40 -30.80
C TYR A 320 2.67 -28.84 -31.27
N LEU A 321 1.48 -29.46 -31.23
CA LEU A 321 1.24 -30.80 -31.76
C LEU A 321 0.36 -30.71 -33.02
N PRO A 322 0.71 -31.46 -34.08
CA PRO A 322 -0.19 -31.56 -35.20
C PRO A 322 -1.46 -32.31 -34.81
N ALA A 323 -2.62 -31.74 -35.14
CA ALA A 323 -3.91 -32.41 -34.92
C ALA A 323 -4.09 -33.59 -35.88
N PRO A 324 -4.43 -34.78 -35.39
CA PRO A 324 -4.65 -35.92 -36.28
C PRO A 324 -5.93 -35.73 -37.12
N GLY A 325 -5.82 -35.85 -38.44
CA GLY A 325 -6.97 -35.91 -39.35
C GLY A 325 -7.41 -34.60 -40.01
N ALA A 326 -6.67 -33.52 -39.92
CA ALA A 326 -6.92 -32.29 -40.66
C ALA A 326 -6.11 -32.29 -41.97
N ASP A 327 -6.78 -32.04 -43.11
CA ASP A 327 -6.14 -31.86 -44.44
C ASP A 327 -5.27 -30.60 -44.50
N HIS A 328 -5.37 -29.73 -43.50
CA HIS A 328 -4.47 -28.58 -43.26
C HIS A 328 -3.83 -28.75 -41.90
N ALA A 329 -2.53 -28.35 -41.80
CA ALA A 329 -1.72 -28.44 -40.57
C ALA A 329 -2.34 -27.58 -39.45
N ASP A 330 -3.31 -28.12 -38.73
CA ASP A 330 -3.87 -27.54 -37.52
C ASP A 330 -2.94 -27.93 -36.34
N TRP A 331 -2.36 -26.92 -35.68
CA TRP A 331 -1.41 -27.10 -34.60
C TRP A 331 -2.07 -26.79 -33.27
N LYS A 332 -2.17 -27.78 -32.39
CA LYS A 332 -2.68 -27.56 -31.01
C LYS A 332 -1.56 -27.16 -30.05
N PRO A 333 -1.66 -25.99 -29.39
CA PRO A 333 -0.72 -25.60 -28.39
C PRO A 333 -0.89 -26.46 -27.13
N VAL A 334 0.23 -26.95 -26.60
CA VAL A 334 0.30 -27.66 -25.32
C VAL A 334 1.25 -26.91 -24.41
N GLN A 335 0.75 -26.46 -23.28
CA GLN A 335 1.54 -25.72 -22.28
C GLN A 335 2.06 -26.68 -21.20
N TYR A 336 3.27 -26.44 -20.77
CA TYR A 336 3.90 -27.07 -19.62
C TYR A 336 4.85 -26.08 -18.93
N GLY A 337 5.15 -26.30 -17.68
CA GLY A 337 6.05 -25.41 -16.93
C GLY A 337 5.79 -25.49 -15.45
N SER A 338 6.30 -24.53 -14.72
CA SER A 338 6.13 -24.47 -13.29
C SER A 338 5.21 -23.30 -12.90
N GLN A 339 4.29 -23.55 -12.02
CA GLN A 339 3.45 -22.55 -11.40
C GLN A 339 3.55 -22.64 -9.88
N VAL A 340 3.75 -21.50 -9.23
CA VAL A 340 3.74 -21.39 -7.78
C VAL A 340 2.77 -20.29 -7.39
N SER A 341 1.76 -20.66 -6.64
CA SER A 341 0.77 -19.74 -6.07
C SER A 341 0.96 -19.67 -4.56
N VAL A 342 1.06 -18.47 -4.03
CA VAL A 342 1.30 -18.20 -2.61
C VAL A 342 0.21 -17.27 -2.12
N LEU A 343 -0.66 -17.72 -1.21
CA LEU A 343 -1.64 -16.88 -0.53
C LEU A 343 -1.13 -16.56 0.89
N PRO A 344 -0.54 -15.38 1.09
CA PRO A 344 0.05 -15.04 2.37
C PRO A 344 -0.92 -14.31 3.28
N ARG A 345 -0.78 -14.53 4.60
CA ARG A 345 -1.41 -13.72 5.64
C ARG A 345 -0.47 -13.57 6.83
N PHE A 346 -0.57 -12.46 7.53
CA PHE A 346 0.17 -12.30 8.77
C PHE A 346 -0.42 -13.20 9.87
N ALA A 347 0.45 -13.81 10.64
CA ALA A 347 0.13 -14.59 11.84
C ALA A 347 0.80 -13.93 13.06
N GLU A 348 0.49 -14.46 14.25
CA GLU A 348 1.12 -14.01 15.49
C GLU A 348 2.64 -14.21 15.49
N ALA A 349 3.31 -13.58 16.44
CA ALA A 349 4.76 -13.71 16.65
C ALA A 349 5.62 -13.37 15.43
N ASN A 350 5.24 -12.34 14.67
CA ASN A 350 6.00 -11.89 13.49
C ASN A 350 6.19 -12.97 12.41
N GLN A 351 5.19 -13.81 12.23
CA GLN A 351 5.15 -14.88 11.25
C GLN A 351 4.23 -14.53 10.07
N ILE A 352 4.49 -15.15 8.94
CA ILE A 352 3.61 -15.14 7.78
C ILE A 352 3.17 -16.58 7.52
N GLU A 353 1.86 -16.81 7.53
CA GLU A 353 1.26 -18.04 7.09
C GLU A 353 1.04 -17.98 5.59
N MET A 354 1.44 -19.00 4.89
CA MET A 354 1.32 -19.11 3.45
C MET A 354 0.57 -20.39 3.09
N LEU A 355 -0.57 -20.26 2.39
CA LEU A 355 -1.14 -21.38 1.64
C LEU A 355 -0.40 -21.43 0.30
N LEU A 356 0.25 -22.53 0.05
CA LEU A 356 1.12 -22.77 -1.10
C LEU A 356 0.48 -23.79 -2.03
N HIS A 357 0.48 -23.49 -3.32
CA HIS A 357 0.22 -24.46 -4.36
C HIS A 357 1.35 -24.41 -5.38
N VAL A 358 2.03 -25.53 -5.55
CA VAL A 358 3.15 -25.68 -6.48
C VAL A 358 2.81 -26.74 -7.51
N GLU A 359 2.96 -26.39 -8.75
CA GLU A 359 2.79 -27.30 -9.89
C GLU A 359 4.04 -27.25 -10.75
N ASP A 360 4.63 -28.39 -11.06
CA ASP A 360 5.78 -28.54 -11.98
C ASP A 360 5.41 -29.50 -13.11
N GLY A 361 5.19 -28.92 -14.29
CA GLY A 361 4.92 -29.63 -15.52
C GLY A 361 6.18 -29.80 -16.37
N ARG A 362 6.33 -30.99 -16.99
CA ARG A 362 7.45 -31.28 -17.86
C ARG A 362 7.03 -32.06 -19.10
N GLN A 363 7.73 -31.86 -20.18
CA GLN A 363 7.59 -32.69 -21.37
C GLN A 363 8.31 -34.02 -21.14
N LEU A 364 7.60 -35.15 -21.21
CA LEU A 364 8.13 -36.50 -20.97
C LEU A 364 8.77 -37.13 -22.22
N SER A 365 8.35 -36.72 -23.43
CA SER A 365 8.90 -37.22 -24.68
C SER A 365 9.05 -36.10 -25.71
N GLN A 366 10.13 -36.09 -26.50
CA GLN A 366 10.28 -35.17 -27.62
C GLN A 366 9.49 -35.67 -28.82
N ALA A 367 8.64 -34.79 -29.40
CA ALA A 367 8.01 -35.02 -30.69
C ALA A 367 9.12 -35.12 -31.75
N GLY A 368 9.33 -36.28 -32.32
CA GLY A 368 10.27 -36.43 -33.43
C GLY A 368 10.78 -37.84 -33.70
N ARG A 369 10.61 -38.79 -32.79
CA ARG A 369 10.86 -40.23 -33.09
C ARG A 369 9.56 -40.91 -33.42
N ARG A 370 9.48 -41.43 -34.64
CA ARG A 370 8.32 -42.12 -35.24
C ARG A 370 7.38 -42.77 -34.23
N GLY A 371 6.15 -42.27 -34.16
CA GLY A 371 5.01 -42.96 -33.58
C GLY A 371 4.79 -42.86 -32.05
N LYS A 372 5.61 -42.12 -31.28
CA LYS A 372 5.34 -41.94 -29.84
C LYS A 372 4.59 -40.64 -29.57
N PRO A 373 3.47 -40.67 -28.82
CA PRO A 373 2.74 -39.48 -28.44
C PRO A 373 3.61 -38.65 -27.48
N THR A 374 3.61 -37.34 -27.68
CA THR A 374 4.19 -36.40 -26.73
C THR A 374 3.32 -36.36 -25.48
N ALA A 375 3.91 -36.61 -24.34
CA ALA A 375 3.21 -36.57 -23.05
C ALA A 375 3.79 -35.45 -22.16
N VAL A 376 2.90 -34.82 -21.40
CA VAL A 376 3.28 -33.87 -20.34
C VAL A 376 3.02 -34.56 -19.00
N GLY A 377 4.06 -34.70 -18.20
CA GLY A 377 3.94 -35.12 -16.80
C GLY A 377 3.78 -33.89 -15.91
N ARG A 378 2.86 -33.93 -14.97
CA ARG A 378 2.59 -32.86 -14.03
C ARG A 378 2.63 -33.42 -12.60
N VAL A 379 3.29 -32.68 -11.71
CA VAL A 379 3.32 -32.97 -10.28
C VAL A 379 2.86 -31.72 -9.56
N SER A 380 1.89 -31.86 -8.66
CA SER A 380 1.41 -30.76 -7.85
C SER A 380 1.55 -31.08 -6.35
N ALA A 381 1.70 -30.06 -5.55
CA ALA A 381 1.74 -30.13 -4.09
C ALA A 381 1.09 -28.88 -3.49
N SER A 382 0.24 -29.08 -2.49
CA SER A 382 -0.36 -28.01 -1.71
C SER A 382 0.00 -28.16 -0.23
N SER A 383 0.26 -27.05 0.45
CA SER A 383 0.61 -27.05 1.86
C SER A 383 0.29 -25.71 2.51
N VAL A 384 0.02 -25.73 3.82
CA VAL A 384 -0.10 -24.53 4.65
C VAL A 384 1.09 -24.47 5.58
N VAL A 385 1.88 -23.41 5.53
CA VAL A 385 3.11 -23.26 6.30
C VAL A 385 3.17 -21.92 6.99
N ARG A 386 3.66 -21.88 8.22
CA ARG A 386 3.98 -20.64 8.94
C ARG A 386 5.49 -20.44 9.00
N VAL A 387 5.95 -19.27 8.58
CA VAL A 387 7.38 -18.94 8.51
C VAL A 387 7.59 -17.56 9.12
N ALA A 388 8.63 -17.41 9.93
CA ALA A 388 9.01 -16.09 10.42
C ALA A 388 9.35 -15.16 9.25
N GLN A 389 9.01 -13.87 9.36
CA GLN A 389 9.24 -12.90 8.30
C GLN A 389 10.70 -12.90 7.84
N GLY A 390 10.89 -12.94 6.52
CA GLY A 390 12.20 -12.90 5.91
C GLY A 390 12.99 -14.22 5.94
N LYS A 391 12.53 -15.27 6.64
CA LYS A 391 13.12 -16.60 6.51
C LYS A 391 12.68 -17.25 5.20
N ARG A 392 13.57 -18.07 4.63
CA ARG A 392 13.29 -18.84 3.41
C ARG A 392 12.70 -20.19 3.73
N LEU A 393 11.65 -20.51 3.00
CA LEU A 393 11.04 -21.82 2.98
C LEU A 393 11.59 -22.59 1.78
N TRP A 394 12.14 -23.75 2.01
CA TRP A 394 12.61 -24.67 1.00
C TRP A 394 11.54 -25.74 0.80
N LEU A 395 11.02 -25.83 -0.43
CA LEU A 395 9.97 -26.78 -0.78
C LEU A 395 10.44 -27.64 -1.94
N GLY A 396 10.21 -28.94 -1.85
CA GLY A 396 10.32 -29.85 -2.98
C GLY A 396 11.43 -30.83 -2.82
N ALA A 397 11.71 -31.45 -3.77
CA ALA A 397 12.59 -32.30 -4.49
C ALA A 397 11.76 -32.92 -5.62
N PHE A 398 11.27 -32.05 -6.51
CA PHE A 398 10.53 -32.51 -7.68
C PHE A 398 11.53 -33.12 -8.65
N SER A 399 11.47 -34.47 -8.87
CA SER A 399 12.36 -35.15 -9.80
C SER A 399 12.14 -34.67 -11.22
N ARG A 400 13.20 -34.28 -11.89
CA ARG A 400 13.17 -33.87 -13.30
C ARG A 400 13.55 -35.01 -14.28
N GLU A 401 13.64 -36.24 -13.79
CA GLU A 401 13.85 -37.37 -14.66
C GLU A 401 12.60 -37.76 -15.42
N ALA A 402 12.74 -37.97 -16.71
CA ALA A 402 11.72 -38.68 -17.47
C ALA A 402 11.78 -40.16 -17.04
N HIS A 403 10.87 -40.60 -16.21
CA HIS A 403 10.67 -42.00 -15.93
C HIS A 403 10.02 -42.65 -17.16
N GLU A 404 10.82 -43.14 -18.13
CA GLU A 404 10.30 -44.03 -19.14
C GLU A 404 10.29 -45.47 -18.55
N PRO A 405 9.09 -46.04 -18.28
CA PRO A 405 9.05 -47.46 -17.91
C PRO A 405 9.51 -48.30 -19.10
N GLY A 406 10.68 -48.92 -18.97
CA GLY A 406 11.13 -49.93 -19.90
C GLY A 406 12.41 -49.64 -20.74
N ARG A 407 13.20 -48.65 -20.47
CA ARG A 407 14.48 -48.42 -21.14
C ARG A 407 15.64 -48.09 -20.22
N SER A 408 16.35 -49.10 -19.90
CA SER A 408 17.68 -49.05 -19.29
C SER A 408 18.75 -49.31 -20.37
N THR A 409 19.29 -48.29 -21.05
CA THR A 409 20.57 -48.45 -21.79
C THR A 409 21.10 -47.14 -22.42
N ALA A 410 20.86 -45.98 -21.86
CA ALA A 410 21.69 -44.82 -22.19
C ALA A 410 22.25 -44.26 -20.88
N PRO A 411 23.53 -43.77 -20.82
CA PRO A 411 24.02 -43.07 -19.64
C PRO A 411 23.16 -41.80 -19.46
N ALA A 412 22.15 -41.93 -18.60
CA ALA A 412 21.36 -40.80 -18.18
C ALA A 412 22.32 -39.83 -17.50
N GLY A 413 22.37 -38.59 -17.95
CA GLY A 413 23.07 -37.53 -17.23
C GLY A 413 22.60 -37.50 -15.78
N PRO A 414 23.31 -36.87 -14.87
CA PRO A 414 22.97 -36.85 -13.45
C PRO A 414 21.53 -36.36 -13.29
N ALA A 415 20.74 -37.16 -12.58
CA ALA A 415 19.35 -36.86 -12.23
C ALA A 415 19.25 -35.47 -11.61
N LYS A 416 18.44 -34.60 -12.19
CA LYS A 416 18.21 -33.25 -11.65
C LYS A 416 16.93 -33.21 -10.83
N VAL A 417 16.97 -32.38 -9.80
CA VAL A 417 15.86 -32.16 -8.89
C VAL A 417 15.60 -30.65 -8.78
N ARG A 418 14.34 -30.29 -8.80
CA ARG A 418 13.91 -28.90 -8.61
C ARG A 418 13.50 -28.66 -7.17
N LEU A 419 14.03 -27.58 -6.60
CA LEU A 419 13.64 -27.02 -5.31
C LEU A 419 13.03 -25.64 -5.55
N PHE A 420 11.96 -25.32 -4.82
CA PHE A 420 11.37 -24.00 -4.77
C PHE A 420 11.75 -23.35 -3.45
N VAL A 421 12.31 -22.15 -3.53
CA VAL A 421 12.69 -21.36 -2.35
C VAL A 421 11.81 -20.15 -2.29
N ILE A 422 11.00 -20.04 -1.26
CA ILE A 422 9.98 -19.01 -1.10
C ILE A 422 10.32 -18.17 0.12
N GLN A 423 10.27 -16.85 -0.02
CA GLN A 423 10.45 -15.90 1.07
C GLN A 423 9.30 -14.89 1.05
N ALA A 424 8.71 -14.67 2.21
CA ALA A 424 7.70 -13.63 2.39
C ALA A 424 8.14 -12.66 3.49
N ARG A 425 7.96 -11.37 3.26
CA ARG A 425 8.24 -10.32 4.24
C ARG A 425 7.23 -9.18 4.14
N ALA A 426 7.03 -8.43 5.20
CA ALA A 426 6.22 -7.22 5.16
C ALA A 426 6.87 -6.18 4.25
N ALA A 427 6.08 -5.60 3.35
CA ALA A 427 6.56 -4.50 2.52
C ALA A 427 6.89 -3.28 3.38
N GLY A 428 8.02 -2.62 3.10
CA GLY A 428 8.47 -1.45 3.85
C GLY A 428 9.07 -1.76 5.23
N SER A 429 9.33 -3.02 5.57
CA SER A 429 10.02 -3.38 6.81
C SER A 429 11.46 -2.82 6.87
N GLU A 430 12.13 -2.70 5.73
CA GLU A 430 13.45 -2.07 5.66
C GLU A 430 13.40 -0.56 5.91
N LEU A 431 12.38 0.14 5.39
CA LEU A 431 12.17 1.57 5.66
C LEU A 431 11.84 1.83 7.14
N LYS A 432 11.09 0.92 7.78
CA LYS A 432 10.85 1.00 9.23
C LYS A 432 12.09 0.64 10.06
N ALA A 433 12.89 -0.32 9.65
CA ALA A 433 14.16 -0.64 10.31
C ALA A 433 15.15 0.52 10.21
N LEU A 434 15.16 1.26 9.11
CA LEU A 434 15.91 2.51 8.96
C LEU A 434 15.29 3.66 9.76
N ALA A 435 13.98 3.72 9.91
CA ALA A 435 13.27 4.75 10.67
C ALA A 435 13.22 4.48 12.19
N THR A 436 13.27 3.21 12.60
CA THR A 436 13.36 2.77 14.00
C THR A 436 14.79 2.41 14.39
N GLY A 437 15.77 2.76 13.55
CA GLY A 437 17.18 2.52 13.81
C GLY A 437 17.56 3.01 15.20
N VAL A 438 17.45 2.12 16.16
CA VAL A 438 18.11 2.22 17.44
C VAL A 438 19.60 2.25 17.11
N GLY A 439 20.19 3.45 17.11
CA GLY A 439 21.62 3.61 17.08
C GLY A 439 22.27 4.06 15.77
N ALA A 440 21.58 4.70 14.85
CA ALA A 440 22.30 5.57 13.94
C ALA A 440 22.87 6.73 14.77
N PRO A 441 24.20 6.89 14.87
CA PRO A 441 24.76 8.02 15.57
C PRO A 441 24.21 9.30 14.94
N PRO A 442 23.91 10.35 15.73
CA PRO A 442 23.44 11.62 15.19
C PRO A 442 24.44 12.06 14.12
N LEU A 443 23.91 12.50 12.98
CA LEU A 443 24.71 13.02 11.88
C LEU A 443 25.76 13.97 12.44
N SER A 444 27.03 13.74 12.15
CA SER A 444 28.10 14.67 12.55
C SER A 444 27.82 16.05 11.95
N ALA A 445 28.29 17.14 12.60
CA ALA A 445 28.11 18.50 12.11
C ALA A 445 28.50 18.65 10.63
N ALA A 446 29.54 17.94 10.17
CA ALA A 446 29.99 17.92 8.78
C ALA A 446 29.01 17.20 7.83
N GLN A 447 28.28 16.19 8.31
CA GLN A 447 27.23 15.52 7.54
C GLN A 447 25.96 16.38 7.47
N TYR A 448 25.63 17.08 8.55
CA TYR A 448 24.51 18.04 8.59
C TYR A 448 24.75 19.20 7.61
N GLU A 449 25.97 19.76 7.56
CA GLU A 449 26.33 20.78 6.57
C GLU A 449 26.30 20.28 5.12
N ARG A 450 26.71 19.03 4.87
CA ARG A 450 26.59 18.43 3.52
C ARG A 450 25.14 18.28 3.09
N VAL A 451 24.26 17.85 3.98
CA VAL A 451 22.84 17.74 3.73
C VAL A 451 22.23 19.13 3.48
N GLN A 452 22.56 20.13 4.30
CA GLN A 452 22.09 21.50 4.06
C GLN A 452 22.60 22.08 2.74
N ARG A 453 23.86 21.88 2.37
CA ARG A 453 24.41 22.34 1.06
C ARG A 453 23.75 21.62 -0.13
N ALA A 454 23.32 20.37 0.01
CA ALA A 454 22.63 19.64 -1.04
C ALA A 454 21.21 20.20 -1.33
N PHE A 455 20.58 20.87 -0.35
CA PHE A 455 19.24 21.44 -0.48
C PHE A 455 19.23 22.96 -0.72
N VAL A 456 20.35 23.65 -0.55
CA VAL A 456 20.48 25.07 -0.93
C VAL A 456 20.95 25.12 -2.39
N ARG A 457 20.04 25.38 -3.32
CA ARG A 457 20.42 25.71 -4.70
C ARG A 457 21.25 26.99 -4.69
N PRO A 458 22.46 27.01 -5.25
CA PRO A 458 23.17 28.26 -5.47
C PRO A 458 22.35 29.10 -6.46
N GLY A 459 21.97 30.31 -6.04
CA GLY A 459 21.35 31.28 -6.92
C GLY A 459 22.24 31.49 -8.14
N ARG A 460 21.64 31.48 -9.33
CA ARG A 460 22.30 31.94 -10.54
C ARG A 460 22.60 33.41 -10.37
N ASP A 461 23.86 33.75 -10.11
CA ASP A 461 24.38 35.10 -10.39
C ASP A 461 24.35 35.33 -11.90
N SER A 462 23.46 36.20 -12.28
CA SER A 462 23.48 36.86 -13.58
C SER A 462 24.32 38.15 -13.44
N SER A 463 25.46 38.20 -14.06
CA SER A 463 26.21 39.44 -14.29
C SER A 463 27.12 39.31 -15.51
N PRO A 464 27.46 40.38 -16.14
CA PRO A 464 26.70 41.48 -16.74
C PRO A 464 26.55 41.33 -18.25
#